data_47c7d84f96b16d7506c9758b00c41da4
#
_entry.id   47c7d84f96b16d7506c9758b00c41da4
#
_cell.length_a   1.000
_cell.length_b   1.000
_cell.length_c   1.000
_cell.angle_alpha   90.00
_cell.angle_beta   90.00
_cell.angle_gamma   90.00
#
_symmetry.space_group_name_H-M   'P 1'
#
loop_
_entity.id
_entity.type
_entity.pdbx_description
1 polymer ?
#
loop_
_entity_poly.entity_id
_entity_poly.type
_entity_poly.pdbx_seq_one_letter_code
_entity_poly.pdbx_strand_id
1 'polypeptide(L)'
;MKITNKQGLPEAFVQMAQSNYRPTPRRYSATALLKGVREVILERRHGDEIQEDVSDMIWMLFGTAVHSILERQKTGADQIKENYVVMPVGDYSVSGRFDLFDSTTKTVTDYKTCSVWKIIHGEFDDWKKQLLIYATIMRH
;
A
#
# COMPACT_ATOMS: atom_id res chain seq x y z
N MET A 1 3.46 7.39 -15.39
CA MET A 1 3.63 8.48 -14.40
C MET A 1 5.02 9.06 -14.53
N LYS A 2 5.13 10.36 -14.61
CA LYS A 2 6.38 11.13 -14.66
C LYS A 2 6.69 11.65 -13.25
N ILE A 3 7.89 11.39 -12.74
CA ILE A 3 8.36 11.96 -11.47
C ILE A 3 9.24 13.16 -11.76
N THR A 4 8.95 14.29 -11.11
CA THR A 4 9.77 15.51 -11.15
C THR A 4 10.41 15.78 -9.79
N ASN A 5 11.48 16.56 -9.78
CA ASN A 5 12.19 16.97 -8.57
C ASN A 5 12.44 18.48 -8.62
N LYS A 6 11.36 19.26 -8.47
CA LYS A 6 11.42 20.72 -8.56
C LYS A 6 12.15 21.38 -7.40
N GLN A 7 12.19 20.71 -6.26
CA GLN A 7 12.81 21.20 -5.04
C GLN A 7 14.27 20.74 -4.86
N GLY A 8 14.79 19.95 -5.79
CA GLY A 8 16.18 19.48 -5.73
C GLY A 8 16.45 18.54 -4.55
N LEU A 9 15.49 17.67 -4.20
CA LEU A 9 15.67 16.67 -3.16
C LEU A 9 16.79 15.68 -3.55
N PRO A 10 17.46 15.04 -2.57
CA PRO A 10 18.50 14.06 -2.84
C PRO A 10 18.02 12.95 -3.78
N GLU A 11 18.92 12.49 -4.65
CA GLU A 11 18.63 11.48 -5.70
C GLU A 11 18.02 10.19 -5.13
N ALA A 12 18.36 9.82 -3.89
CA ALA A 12 17.77 8.66 -3.22
C ALA A 12 16.25 8.72 -3.12
N PHE A 13 15.66 9.91 -2.91
CA PHE A 13 14.21 10.09 -2.88
C PHE A 13 13.60 9.94 -4.28
N VAL A 14 14.29 10.44 -5.32
CA VAL A 14 13.84 10.30 -6.72
C VAL A 14 13.82 8.83 -7.12
N GLN A 15 14.88 8.08 -6.84
CA GLN A 15 14.97 6.65 -7.13
C GLN A 15 13.90 5.86 -6.38
N MET A 16 13.68 6.17 -5.12
CA MET A 16 12.65 5.54 -4.30
C MET A 16 11.24 5.83 -4.85
N ALA A 17 10.97 7.04 -5.30
CA ALA A 17 9.71 7.42 -5.93
C ALA A 17 9.49 6.73 -7.28
N GLN A 18 10.56 6.53 -8.07
CA GLN A 18 10.53 5.85 -9.36
C GLN A 18 10.37 4.33 -9.27
N SER A 19 10.75 3.72 -8.15
CA SER A 19 10.65 2.28 -7.93
C SER A 19 9.19 1.78 -7.82
N ASN A 20 8.25 2.69 -7.95
CA ASN A 20 6.86 2.41 -7.68
C ASN A 20 6.13 1.63 -8.77
N TYR A 21 5.25 0.84 -8.28
CA TYR A 21 4.20 -0.03 -8.78
C TYR A 21 3.74 0.22 -10.23
N ARG A 22 3.84 -0.82 -11.04
CA ARG A 22 3.14 -0.93 -12.32
C ARG A 22 1.87 -1.75 -12.13
N PRO A 23 0.69 -1.22 -12.50
CA PRO A 23 -0.55 -1.96 -12.35
C PRO A 23 -0.54 -3.23 -13.22
N THR A 24 -0.81 -4.37 -12.61
CA THR A 24 -1.01 -5.62 -13.35
C THR A 24 -2.40 -5.61 -13.99
N PRO A 25 -2.53 -5.98 -15.29
CA PRO A 25 -3.83 -6.11 -15.93
C PRO A 25 -4.78 -7.01 -15.13
N ARG A 26 -6.06 -6.63 -15.03
CA ARG A 26 -7.12 -7.36 -14.31
C ARG A 26 -6.84 -7.65 -12.83
N ARG A 27 -5.82 -7.03 -12.23
CA ARG A 27 -5.53 -7.15 -10.80
C ARG A 27 -5.70 -5.81 -10.11
N TYR A 28 -6.40 -5.81 -8.99
CA TYR A 28 -6.64 -4.64 -8.14
C TYR A 28 -6.07 -4.89 -6.75
N SER A 29 -5.27 -3.96 -6.25
CA SER A 29 -4.78 -4.04 -4.87
C SER A 29 -5.89 -3.66 -3.88
N ALA A 30 -5.77 -4.13 -2.64
CA ALA A 30 -6.67 -3.74 -1.55
C ALA A 30 -6.77 -2.21 -1.44
N THR A 31 -5.65 -1.50 -1.55
CA THR A 31 -5.61 -0.04 -1.53
C THR A 31 -6.29 0.61 -2.73
N ALA A 32 -6.22 -0.01 -3.93
CA ALA A 32 -6.93 0.48 -5.10
C ALA A 32 -8.46 0.35 -4.95
N LEU A 33 -8.94 -0.69 -4.24
CA LEU A 33 -10.37 -0.87 -3.98
C LEU A 33 -10.94 0.16 -2.97
N LEU A 34 -10.08 0.83 -2.23
CA LEU A 34 -10.49 1.91 -1.32
C LEU A 34 -10.67 3.26 -2.03
N LYS A 35 -10.11 3.40 -3.23
CA LYS A 35 -10.26 4.58 -4.07
C LYS A 35 -11.61 4.59 -4.77
N GLY A 36 -12.02 5.78 -5.24
CA GLY A 36 -13.18 5.89 -6.12
C GLY A 36 -12.96 5.14 -7.45
N VAL A 37 -13.98 4.41 -7.93
CA VAL A 37 -13.90 3.62 -9.17
C VAL A 37 -13.40 4.47 -10.35
N ARG A 38 -13.91 5.70 -10.48
CA ARG A 38 -13.51 6.63 -11.53
C ARG A 38 -12.02 6.98 -11.46
N GLU A 39 -11.50 7.22 -10.26
CA GLU A 39 -10.08 7.51 -10.01
C GLU A 39 -9.20 6.37 -10.48
N VAL A 40 -9.50 5.14 -10.07
CA VAL A 40 -8.74 3.94 -10.46
C VAL A 40 -8.74 3.73 -11.97
N ILE A 41 -9.88 3.96 -12.64
CA ILE A 41 -9.99 3.82 -14.10
C ILE A 41 -9.13 4.89 -14.80
N LEU A 42 -9.20 6.14 -14.36
CA LEU A 42 -8.44 7.24 -14.95
C LEU A 42 -6.92 7.04 -14.72
N GLU A 43 -6.49 6.67 -13.51
CA GLU A 43 -5.09 6.35 -13.24
C GLU A 43 -4.55 5.23 -14.16
N ARG A 44 -5.37 4.21 -14.43
CA ARG A 44 -4.97 3.12 -15.33
C ARG A 44 -4.91 3.52 -16.80
N ARG A 45 -5.80 4.41 -17.25
CA ARG A 45 -5.86 4.86 -18.65
C ARG A 45 -4.81 5.92 -18.96
N HIS A 46 -4.56 6.83 -18.01
CA HIS A 46 -3.76 8.03 -18.19
C HIS A 46 -2.51 8.05 -17.29
N GLY A 47 -2.11 6.89 -16.77
CA GLY A 47 -0.96 6.80 -15.85
C GLY A 47 0.34 7.40 -16.41
N ASP A 48 0.55 7.33 -17.73
CA ASP A 48 1.74 7.89 -18.36
C ASP A 48 1.69 9.43 -18.48
N GLU A 49 0.50 10.01 -18.41
CA GLU A 49 0.27 11.47 -18.46
C GLU A 49 0.34 12.11 -17.07
N ILE A 50 0.17 11.32 -16.00
CA ILE A 50 0.22 11.81 -14.61
C ILE A 50 1.66 12.22 -14.28
N GLN A 51 1.79 13.42 -13.76
CA GLN A 51 3.05 13.97 -13.28
C GLN A 51 2.93 14.27 -11.79
N GLU A 52 3.86 13.77 -10.99
CA GLU A 52 3.97 14.02 -9.56
C GLU A 52 5.37 14.54 -9.22
N ASP A 53 5.46 15.37 -8.19
CA ASP A 53 6.75 15.82 -7.67
C ASP A 53 7.17 14.99 -6.46
N VAL A 54 8.46 14.70 -6.37
CA VAL A 54 9.00 13.92 -5.25
C VAL A 54 8.66 14.54 -3.90
N SER A 55 8.58 15.88 -3.83
CA SER A 55 8.22 16.58 -2.59
C SER A 55 6.80 16.25 -2.09
N ASP A 56 5.86 15.98 -3.00
CA ASP A 56 4.48 15.60 -2.66
C ASP A 56 4.41 14.14 -2.15
N MET A 57 5.42 13.33 -2.46
CA MET A 57 5.51 11.93 -2.10
C MET A 57 6.26 11.66 -0.79
N ILE A 58 6.83 12.67 -0.13
CA ILE A 58 7.71 12.51 1.05
C ILE A 58 7.07 11.66 2.15
N TRP A 59 5.81 11.90 2.48
CA TRP A 59 5.14 11.13 3.54
C TRP A 59 4.90 9.67 3.16
N MET A 60 4.63 9.39 1.89
CA MET A 60 4.53 8.03 1.38
C MET A 60 5.90 7.33 1.42
N LEU A 61 6.97 8.01 1.02
CA LEU A 61 8.34 7.48 1.06
C LEU A 61 8.79 7.23 2.50
N PHE A 62 8.44 8.12 3.43
CA PHE A 62 8.67 7.91 4.86
C PHE A 62 7.95 6.67 5.38
N GLY A 63 6.68 6.49 5.02
CA GLY A 63 5.93 5.28 5.35
C GLY A 63 6.63 4.02 4.85
N THR A 64 7.06 4.01 3.58
CA THR A 64 7.80 2.89 2.97
C THR A 64 9.11 2.59 3.71
N ALA A 65 9.84 3.62 4.13
CA ALA A 65 11.08 3.44 4.91
C ALA A 65 10.81 2.80 6.27
N VAL A 66 9.75 3.23 6.98
CA VAL A 66 9.34 2.65 8.26
C VAL A 66 8.97 1.18 8.09
N HIS A 67 8.16 0.83 7.08
CA HIS A 67 7.81 -0.56 6.76
C HIS A 67 9.06 -1.40 6.51
N SER A 68 10.00 -0.90 5.70
CA SER A 68 11.26 -1.60 5.41
C SER A 68 12.12 -1.86 6.67
N ILE A 69 12.08 -0.99 7.67
CA ILE A 69 12.77 -1.19 8.94
C ILE A 69 12.06 -2.28 9.77
N LEU A 70 10.71 -2.24 9.85
CA LEU A 70 9.92 -3.21 10.60
C LEU A 70 10.01 -4.61 10.00
N GLU A 71 10.03 -4.70 8.65
CA GLU A 71 10.19 -5.95 7.92
C GLU A 71 11.49 -6.69 8.28
N ARG A 72 12.58 -5.99 8.56
CA ARG A 72 13.88 -6.57 8.91
C ARG A 72 13.95 -7.13 10.33
N GLN A 73 12.98 -6.81 11.18
CA GLN A 73 13.00 -7.29 12.55
C GLN A 73 12.72 -8.80 12.62
N LYS A 74 13.28 -9.49 13.62
CA LYS A 74 13.01 -10.92 13.85
C LYS A 74 11.56 -11.11 14.27
N THR A 75 10.92 -12.18 13.79
CA THR A 75 9.58 -12.60 14.17
C THR A 75 9.62 -13.94 14.89
N GLY A 76 8.56 -14.23 15.64
CA GLY A 76 8.31 -15.56 16.19
C GLY A 76 8.06 -16.60 15.10
N ALA A 77 8.18 -17.89 15.47
CA ALA A 77 8.01 -19.02 14.53
C ALA A 77 6.60 -19.07 13.92
N ASP A 78 5.60 -18.55 14.62
CA ASP A 78 4.19 -18.56 14.18
C ASP A 78 3.77 -17.28 13.43
N GLN A 79 4.73 -16.43 13.09
CA GLN A 79 4.47 -15.13 12.45
C GLN A 79 5.00 -15.12 11.02
N ILE A 80 4.12 -14.71 10.08
CA ILE A 80 4.43 -14.54 8.67
C ILE A 80 4.45 -13.04 8.37
N LYS A 81 5.57 -12.56 7.83
CA LYS A 81 5.73 -11.16 7.43
C LYS A 81 5.52 -10.95 5.94
N GLU A 82 5.11 -9.72 5.61
CA GLU A 82 5.11 -9.18 4.24
C GLU A 82 4.60 -10.18 3.19
N ASN A 83 3.55 -10.94 3.52
CA ASN A 83 3.04 -11.91 2.58
C ASN A 83 2.13 -11.24 1.55
N TYR A 84 2.42 -11.53 0.28
CA TYR A 84 1.60 -11.09 -0.84
C TYR A 84 0.54 -12.15 -1.14
N VAL A 85 -0.72 -11.76 -0.97
CA VAL A 85 -1.87 -12.63 -1.17
C VAL A 85 -2.71 -12.18 -2.36
N VAL A 86 -3.27 -13.16 -3.08
CA VAL A 86 -4.11 -12.91 -4.26
C VAL A 86 -5.33 -13.80 -4.19
N MET A 87 -6.50 -13.21 -4.41
CA MET A 87 -7.78 -13.91 -4.50
C MET A 87 -8.36 -13.70 -5.90
N PRO A 88 -8.72 -14.77 -6.63
CA PRO A 88 -9.45 -14.66 -7.89
C PRO A 88 -10.89 -14.21 -7.64
N VAL A 89 -11.40 -13.34 -8.51
CA VAL A 89 -12.79 -12.85 -8.47
C VAL A 89 -13.29 -12.77 -9.92
N GLY A 90 -13.89 -13.83 -10.43
CA GLY A 90 -14.25 -13.97 -11.84
C GLY A 90 -13.03 -13.81 -12.76
N ASP A 91 -13.11 -12.92 -13.73
CA ASP A 91 -12.00 -12.61 -14.66
C ASP A 91 -10.92 -11.68 -14.07
N TYR A 92 -11.07 -11.27 -12.82
CA TYR A 92 -10.20 -10.35 -12.13
C TYR A 92 -9.55 -11.01 -10.91
N SER A 93 -8.63 -10.32 -10.29
CA SER A 93 -8.07 -10.71 -9.00
C SER A 93 -7.92 -9.52 -8.07
N VAL A 94 -8.09 -9.78 -6.79
CA VAL A 94 -7.79 -8.83 -5.72
C VAL A 94 -6.50 -9.26 -5.05
N SER A 95 -5.62 -8.33 -4.81
CA SER A 95 -4.34 -8.60 -4.16
C SER A 95 -4.09 -7.68 -2.98
N GLY A 96 -3.30 -8.16 -2.04
CA GLY A 96 -2.87 -7.37 -0.90
C GLY A 96 -1.52 -7.84 -0.38
N ARG A 97 -0.87 -6.97 0.34
CA ARG A 97 0.31 -7.29 1.13
C ARG A 97 0.05 -6.78 2.54
N PHE A 98 0.02 -7.68 3.48
CA PHE A 98 -0.07 -7.33 4.89
C PHE A 98 1.31 -7.38 5.54
N ASP A 99 1.52 -6.61 6.61
CA ASP A 99 2.84 -6.51 7.24
C ASP A 99 3.15 -7.72 8.11
N LEU A 100 2.15 -8.22 8.85
CA LEU A 100 2.32 -9.35 9.76
C LEU A 100 1.04 -10.17 9.88
N PHE A 101 1.16 -11.47 9.87
CA PHE A 101 0.12 -12.41 10.26
C PHE A 101 0.61 -13.33 11.36
N ASP A 102 -0.10 -13.38 12.46
CA ASP A 102 0.12 -14.32 13.55
C ASP A 102 -0.81 -15.52 13.39
N SER A 103 -0.23 -16.70 13.16
CA SER A 103 -0.99 -17.92 12.89
C SER A 103 -1.64 -18.51 14.15
N THR A 104 -1.11 -18.20 15.34
CA THR A 104 -1.65 -18.66 16.62
C THR A 104 -2.92 -17.89 16.96
N THR A 105 -2.84 -16.58 16.92
CA THR A 105 -3.97 -15.69 17.26
C THR A 105 -4.91 -15.42 16.08
N LYS A 106 -4.54 -15.85 14.86
CA LYS A 106 -5.26 -15.56 13.60
C LYS A 106 -5.41 -14.06 13.35
N THR A 107 -4.41 -13.29 13.74
CA THR A 107 -4.45 -11.82 13.67
C THR A 107 -3.62 -11.29 12.51
N VAL A 108 -4.21 -10.45 11.67
CA VAL A 108 -3.51 -9.65 10.65
C VAL A 108 -3.19 -8.28 11.25
N THR A 109 -1.95 -7.87 11.13
CA THR A 109 -1.49 -6.54 11.53
C THR A 109 -0.98 -5.79 10.31
N ASP A 110 -1.29 -4.50 10.25
CA ASP A 110 -0.87 -3.59 9.18
C ASP A 110 -0.43 -2.27 9.83
N TYR A 111 0.84 -1.94 9.69
CA TYR A 111 1.44 -0.74 10.29
C TYR A 111 1.12 0.48 9.44
N LYS A 112 0.77 1.59 10.08
CA LYS A 112 0.42 2.83 9.38
C LYS A 112 1.13 4.02 9.98
N THR A 113 1.79 4.79 9.14
CA THR A 113 2.23 6.15 9.48
C THR A 113 1.12 7.12 9.11
N CYS A 114 0.80 8.05 10.00
CA CYS A 114 -0.22 9.05 9.74
C CYS A 114 0.06 10.35 10.50
N SER A 115 -0.67 11.40 10.14
CA SER A 115 -0.66 12.63 10.91
C SER A 115 -1.38 12.47 12.25
N VAL A 116 -1.01 13.23 13.26
CA VAL A 116 -1.70 13.27 14.55
C VAL A 116 -3.18 13.65 14.41
N TRP A 117 -3.52 14.46 13.44
CA TRP A 117 -4.90 14.86 13.14
C TRP A 117 -5.80 13.71 12.76
N LYS A 118 -5.31 12.74 12.00
CA LYS A 118 -6.08 11.53 11.67
C LYS A 118 -6.48 10.76 12.93
N ILE A 119 -5.60 10.72 13.93
CA ILE A 119 -5.89 10.07 15.22
C ILE A 119 -6.90 10.88 16.02
N ILE A 120 -6.73 12.20 16.10
CA ILE A 120 -7.63 13.10 16.85
C ILE A 120 -9.06 13.04 16.27
N HIS A 121 -9.21 13.01 14.94
CA HIS A 121 -10.52 12.96 14.28
C HIS A 121 -11.11 11.54 14.19
N GLY A 122 -10.35 10.50 14.51
CA GLY A 122 -10.84 9.12 14.47
C GLY A 122 -11.14 8.60 13.06
N GLU A 123 -10.46 9.10 12.04
CA GLU A 123 -10.71 8.79 10.62
C GLU A 123 -10.01 7.47 10.21
N PHE A 124 -10.54 6.32 10.66
CA PHE A 124 -9.91 5.01 10.44
C PHE A 124 -10.69 4.09 9.51
N ASP A 125 -11.73 4.56 8.84
CA ASP A 125 -12.60 3.71 8.03
C ASP A 125 -11.89 3.09 6.83
N ASP A 126 -10.96 3.79 6.21
CA ASP A 126 -10.11 3.28 5.15
C ASP A 126 -9.23 2.12 5.64
N TRP A 127 -8.64 2.23 6.82
CA TRP A 127 -7.82 1.16 7.42
C TRP A 127 -8.64 -0.06 7.80
N LYS A 128 -9.81 0.15 8.39
CA LYS A 128 -10.75 -0.94 8.71
C LYS A 128 -11.17 -1.70 7.45
N LYS A 129 -11.52 -0.99 6.37
CA LYS A 129 -11.85 -1.59 5.08
C LYS A 129 -10.68 -2.38 4.50
N GLN A 130 -9.47 -1.85 4.57
CA GLN A 130 -8.26 -2.54 4.11
C GLN A 130 -8.04 -3.87 4.85
N LEU A 131 -8.14 -3.86 6.18
CA LEU A 131 -8.02 -5.07 7.00
C LEU A 131 -9.12 -6.08 6.70
N LEU A 132 -10.36 -5.64 6.44
CA LEU A 132 -11.46 -6.53 6.03
C LEU A 132 -11.17 -7.19 4.68
N ILE A 133 -10.60 -6.47 3.71
CA ILE A 133 -10.18 -7.04 2.43
C ILE A 133 -9.10 -8.10 2.66
N TYR A 134 -8.07 -7.84 3.47
CA TYR A 134 -7.04 -8.82 3.78
C TYR A 134 -7.63 -10.07 4.46
N ALA A 135 -8.50 -9.89 5.46
CA ALA A 135 -9.15 -11.00 6.13
C ALA A 135 -10.02 -11.84 5.17
N THR A 136 -10.65 -11.19 4.19
CA THR A 136 -11.44 -11.89 3.15
C THR A 136 -10.53 -12.72 2.24
N ILE A 137 -9.43 -12.14 1.75
CA ILE A 137 -8.47 -12.85 0.90
C ILE A 137 -7.89 -14.07 1.63
N MET A 138 -7.58 -13.94 2.91
CA MET A 138 -6.96 -15.01 3.70
C MET A 138 -7.91 -16.15 4.09
N ARG A 139 -9.22 -15.93 4.02
CA ARG A 139 -10.24 -16.97 4.28
C ARG A 139 -10.56 -17.81 3.04
N HIS A 140 -10.22 -17.33 1.87
CA HIS A 140 -10.50 -17.95 0.57
C HIS A 140 -9.44 -19.00 0.23
#